data_95b00e881aa6c748fb218327701321e0
#
_entry.id   95b00e881aa6c748fb218327701321e0
#
_cell.length_a   1.000
_cell.length_b   1.000
_cell.length_c   1.000
_cell.angle_alpha   90.00
_cell.angle_beta   90.00
_cell.angle_gamma   90.00
#
_symmetry.space_group_name_H-M   'P 1'
#
loop_
_entity.id
_entity.type
_entity.pdbx_description
1 polymer ?
#
loop_
_entity_poly.entity_id
_entity_poly.type
_entity_poly.pdbx_seq_one_letter_code
_entity_poly.pdbx_strand_id
1 'polypeptide(L)'
;MKHIAILSATHGLLREHVVAELAAADCIIHAGDINTPYVIESMRQLGKVYAVRGNNDRDWGKALPESITVTIEGVRFFIVHNKKDIPKYLTNVDVVVYGHSHKYSEEVTDGVLLLNPGSCGKRRFNLEITMCRMIVDAGHYQYEKVLIPYDNPKERLSDSKQD
;
A
#
# COMPACT_ATOMS: atom_id res chain seq x y z
N MET A 1 -14.64 -6.15 -13.83
CA MET A 1 -13.85 -4.94 -13.47
C MET A 1 -13.89 -4.72 -11.97
N LYS A 2 -12.72 -4.48 -11.37
CA LYS A 2 -12.62 -4.15 -9.95
C LYS A 2 -11.71 -2.95 -9.72
N HIS A 3 -12.06 -2.16 -8.70
CA HIS A 3 -11.26 -1.05 -8.24
C HIS A 3 -10.45 -1.48 -7.02
N ILE A 4 -9.15 -1.23 -7.04
CA ILE A 4 -8.23 -1.61 -5.96
C ILE A 4 -7.60 -0.35 -5.38
N ALA A 5 -7.68 -0.21 -4.05
CA ALA A 5 -6.92 0.80 -3.33
C ALA A 5 -5.60 0.17 -2.87
N ILE A 6 -4.48 0.77 -3.25
CA ILE A 6 -3.15 0.26 -2.94
C ILE A 6 -2.43 1.27 -2.05
N LEU A 7 -2.02 0.83 -0.86
CA LEU A 7 -1.39 1.71 0.11
C LEU A 7 -0.31 0.99 0.92
N SER A 8 0.46 1.75 1.66
CA SER A 8 1.53 1.24 2.52
C SER A 8 1.83 2.23 3.63
N ALA A 9 2.52 1.76 4.67
CA ALA A 9 3.10 2.60 5.71
C ALA A 9 2.09 3.54 6.37
N THR A 10 0.96 2.98 6.80
CA THR A 10 -0.04 3.75 7.57
C THR A 10 0.44 4.09 8.97
N HIS A 11 1.29 3.24 9.56
CA HIS A 11 1.87 3.45 10.89
C HIS A 11 0.82 3.88 11.93
N GLY A 12 -0.32 3.20 11.95
CA GLY A 12 -1.38 3.45 12.92
C GLY A 12 -2.33 4.60 12.59
N LEU A 13 -2.14 5.28 11.45
CA LEU A 13 -2.94 6.45 11.06
C LEU A 13 -3.72 6.17 9.78
N LEU A 14 -5.04 6.29 9.85
CA LEU A 14 -5.91 6.31 8.66
C LEU A 14 -6.49 7.71 8.50
N ARG A 15 -5.99 8.45 7.53
CA ARG A 15 -6.48 9.78 7.22
C ARG A 15 -7.88 9.72 6.59
N GLU A 16 -8.67 10.75 6.81
CA GLU A 16 -10.03 10.82 6.28
C GLU A 16 -10.09 10.63 4.77
N HIS A 17 -9.18 11.26 4.03
CA HIS A 17 -9.11 11.11 2.57
C HIS A 17 -8.71 9.69 2.15
N VAL A 18 -7.87 9.03 2.94
CA VAL A 18 -7.50 7.63 2.71
C VAL A 18 -8.72 6.73 2.91
N VAL A 19 -9.47 6.94 4.00
CA VAL A 19 -10.70 6.17 4.27
C VAL A 19 -11.69 6.30 3.11
N ALA A 20 -11.86 7.50 2.57
CA ALA A 20 -12.75 7.73 1.43
C ALA A 20 -12.30 6.93 0.19
N GLU A 21 -11.00 6.87 -0.10
CA GLU A 21 -10.46 6.06 -1.19
C GLU A 21 -10.70 4.57 -0.96
N LEU A 22 -10.49 4.09 0.28
CA LEU A 22 -10.72 2.69 0.63
C LEU A 22 -12.19 2.32 0.48
N ALA A 23 -13.09 3.19 0.90
CA ALA A 23 -14.53 2.95 0.81
C ALA A 23 -15.03 2.87 -0.65
N ALA A 24 -14.36 3.55 -1.56
CA ALA A 24 -14.71 3.54 -2.98
C ALA A 24 -14.14 2.33 -3.73
N ALA A 25 -13.26 1.55 -3.11
CA ALA A 25 -12.61 0.40 -3.74
C ALA A 25 -13.35 -0.90 -3.47
N ASP A 26 -13.19 -1.87 -4.36
CA ASP A 26 -13.73 -3.22 -4.18
C ASP A 26 -12.82 -4.07 -3.29
N CYS A 27 -11.52 -3.82 -3.35
CA CYS A 27 -10.55 -4.49 -2.48
C CYS A 27 -9.35 -3.59 -2.20
N ILE A 28 -8.55 -4.00 -1.21
CA ILE A 28 -7.49 -3.19 -0.66
C ILE A 28 -6.21 -4.03 -0.63
N ILE A 29 -5.09 -3.45 -1.10
CA ILE A 29 -3.76 -4.03 -0.98
C ILE A 29 -2.92 -3.12 -0.07
N HIS A 30 -2.37 -3.68 1.00
CA HIS A 30 -1.51 -2.96 1.93
C HIS A 30 -0.15 -3.64 2.00
N ALA A 31 0.91 -2.91 1.67
CA ALA A 31 2.26 -3.45 1.57
C ALA A 31 3.08 -3.38 2.88
N GLY A 32 2.41 -3.30 4.04
CA GLY A 32 3.06 -3.44 5.34
C GLY A 32 3.31 -2.13 6.07
N ASP A 33 3.77 -2.26 7.31
CA ASP A 33 3.92 -1.18 8.29
C ASP A 33 2.56 -0.56 8.65
N ILE A 34 1.66 -1.43 9.06
CA ILE A 34 0.30 -1.08 9.50
C ILE A 34 0.34 -0.52 10.93
N ASN A 35 1.18 -1.07 11.76
CA ASN A 35 1.50 -0.78 13.17
C ASN A 35 0.44 -1.23 14.18
N THR A 36 -0.83 -1.13 13.89
CA THR A 36 -1.87 -1.45 14.87
C THR A 36 -2.98 -2.31 14.29
N PRO A 37 -3.57 -3.22 15.10
CA PRO A 37 -4.74 -4.00 14.67
C PRO A 37 -5.91 -3.14 14.26
N TYR A 38 -6.06 -1.95 14.88
CA TYR A 38 -7.14 -1.02 14.56
C TYR A 38 -7.19 -0.68 13.06
N VAL A 39 -6.04 -0.42 12.45
CA VAL A 39 -5.97 -0.05 11.03
C VAL A 39 -6.45 -1.21 10.14
N ILE A 40 -5.95 -2.42 10.39
CA ILE A 40 -6.32 -3.55 9.53
C ILE A 40 -7.79 -3.95 9.73
N GLU A 41 -8.31 -3.86 10.95
CA GLU A 41 -9.72 -4.13 11.21
C GLU A 41 -10.62 -3.11 10.55
N SER A 42 -10.23 -1.82 10.60
CA SER A 42 -10.96 -0.76 9.92
C SER A 42 -11.00 -0.97 8.41
N MET A 43 -9.88 -1.38 7.82
CA MET A 43 -9.82 -1.68 6.38
C MET A 43 -10.71 -2.88 6.02
N ARG A 44 -10.73 -3.93 6.86
CA ARG A 44 -11.55 -5.13 6.63
C ARG A 44 -13.05 -4.83 6.63
N GLN A 45 -13.47 -3.81 7.38
CA GLN A 45 -14.87 -3.37 7.37
C GLN A 45 -15.24 -2.67 6.07
N LEU A 46 -14.26 -2.10 5.37
CA LEU A 46 -14.50 -1.38 4.12
C LEU A 46 -14.41 -2.27 2.88
N GLY A 47 -13.70 -3.40 2.95
CA GLY A 47 -13.56 -4.30 1.82
C GLY A 47 -12.62 -5.46 2.08
N LYS A 48 -12.40 -6.28 1.07
CA LYS A 48 -11.44 -7.37 1.15
C LYS A 48 -10.02 -6.82 1.21
N VAL A 49 -9.23 -7.27 2.18
CA VAL A 49 -7.86 -6.79 2.40
C VAL A 49 -6.84 -7.88 2.11
N TYR A 50 -5.84 -7.53 1.29
CA TYR A 50 -4.63 -8.32 1.09
C TYR A 50 -3.49 -7.52 1.71
N ALA A 51 -2.99 -7.97 2.86
CA ALA A 51 -1.98 -7.24 3.61
C ALA A 51 -0.79 -8.14 3.92
N VAL A 52 0.42 -7.56 3.86
CA VAL A 52 1.65 -8.24 4.24
C VAL A 52 2.25 -7.59 5.48
N ARG A 53 3.12 -8.33 6.15
CA ARG A 53 3.82 -7.87 7.34
C ARG A 53 4.98 -6.96 6.97
N GLY A 54 5.00 -5.76 7.57
CA GLY A 54 6.16 -4.87 7.51
C GLY A 54 7.06 -5.06 8.72
N ASN A 55 8.23 -4.42 8.70
CA ASN A 55 9.18 -4.53 9.80
C ASN A 55 8.70 -3.90 11.12
N ASN A 56 7.68 -3.03 11.06
CA ASN A 56 7.06 -2.43 12.25
C ASN A 56 5.81 -3.17 12.72
N ASP A 57 5.40 -4.23 12.02
CA ASP A 57 4.26 -5.06 12.41
C ASP A 57 4.77 -6.21 13.28
N ARG A 58 4.93 -5.92 14.57
CA ARG A 58 5.57 -6.83 15.51
C ARG A 58 4.61 -7.92 16.00
N ASP A 59 4.46 -8.11 17.29
CA ASP A 59 3.78 -9.27 17.87
C ASP A 59 2.39 -9.57 17.28
N TRP A 60 1.54 -8.56 17.15
CA TRP A 60 0.20 -8.74 16.59
C TRP A 60 0.23 -9.09 15.10
N GLY A 61 1.27 -8.61 14.38
CA GLY A 61 1.41 -8.79 12.95
C GLY A 61 2.03 -10.11 12.54
N LYS A 62 2.40 -10.97 13.49
CA LYS A 62 2.99 -12.29 13.19
C LYS A 62 2.05 -13.19 12.38
N ALA A 63 0.75 -12.97 12.50
CA ALA A 63 -0.24 -13.72 11.72
C ALA A 63 -0.32 -13.25 10.26
N LEU A 64 0.24 -12.07 9.93
CA LEU A 64 0.27 -11.59 8.56
C LEU A 64 1.40 -12.26 7.79
N PRO A 65 1.16 -12.66 6.52
CA PRO A 65 2.20 -13.25 5.70
C PRO A 65 3.28 -12.21 5.34
N GLU A 66 4.48 -12.69 5.10
CA GLU A 66 5.57 -11.82 4.64
C GLU A 66 5.41 -11.43 3.17
N SER A 67 4.78 -12.28 2.38
CA SER A 67 4.44 -12.00 0.98
C SER A 67 3.13 -12.68 0.61
N ILE A 68 2.48 -12.15 -0.42
CA ILE A 68 1.24 -12.70 -0.97
C ILE A 68 1.36 -12.74 -2.49
N THR A 69 0.91 -13.84 -3.08
CA THR A 69 0.65 -13.93 -4.52
C THR A 69 -0.84 -14.07 -4.71
N VAL A 70 -1.46 -13.16 -5.47
CA VAL A 70 -2.90 -13.15 -5.68
C VAL A 70 -3.24 -12.70 -7.08
N THR A 71 -4.29 -13.28 -7.65
CA THR A 71 -4.83 -12.87 -8.96
C THR A 71 -6.18 -12.21 -8.76
N ILE A 72 -6.32 -10.99 -9.28
CA ILE A 72 -7.56 -10.21 -9.21
C ILE A 72 -7.93 -9.80 -10.63
N GLU A 73 -9.12 -10.26 -11.10
CA GLU A 73 -9.60 -9.99 -12.46
C GLU A 73 -8.55 -10.29 -13.53
N GLY A 74 -7.81 -11.39 -13.36
CA GLY A 74 -6.79 -11.82 -14.32
C GLY A 74 -5.44 -11.13 -14.20
N VAL A 75 -5.30 -10.13 -13.34
CA VAL A 75 -4.02 -9.47 -13.07
C VAL A 75 -3.35 -10.16 -11.89
N ARG A 76 -2.09 -10.56 -12.08
CA ARG A 76 -1.33 -11.35 -11.09
C ARG A 76 -0.41 -10.44 -10.29
N PHE A 77 -0.65 -10.40 -8.97
CA PHE A 77 0.09 -9.55 -8.03
C PHE A 77 1.04 -10.37 -7.18
N PHE A 78 2.23 -9.82 -6.94
CA PHE A 78 3.11 -10.23 -5.85
C PHE A 78 3.25 -9.05 -4.90
N ILE A 79 2.97 -9.25 -3.62
CA ILE A 79 2.96 -8.20 -2.60
C ILE A 79 4.00 -8.54 -1.54
N VAL A 80 4.91 -7.62 -1.25
CA VAL A 80 5.98 -7.78 -0.25
C VAL A 80 6.32 -6.41 0.32
N HIS A 81 6.74 -6.35 1.60
CA HIS A 81 6.99 -5.05 2.22
C HIS A 81 8.24 -4.35 1.67
N ASN A 82 9.34 -5.07 1.52
CA ASN A 82 10.63 -4.48 1.17
C ASN A 82 11.08 -4.92 -0.22
N LYS A 83 11.50 -3.96 -1.05
CA LYS A 83 11.96 -4.21 -2.42
C LYS A 83 13.08 -5.26 -2.48
N LYS A 84 13.99 -5.26 -1.49
CA LYS A 84 15.09 -6.22 -1.46
C LYS A 84 14.65 -7.68 -1.30
N ASP A 85 13.41 -7.91 -0.85
CA ASP A 85 12.84 -9.24 -0.66
C ASP A 85 12.06 -9.73 -1.87
N ILE A 86 12.06 -8.98 -2.96
CA ILE A 86 11.47 -9.43 -4.23
C ILE A 86 12.37 -10.53 -4.80
N PRO A 87 11.81 -11.72 -5.11
CA PRO A 87 12.60 -12.78 -5.71
C PRO A 87 13.27 -12.34 -7.00
N LYS A 88 14.49 -12.78 -7.22
CA LYS A 88 15.27 -12.42 -8.42
C LYS A 88 14.59 -12.88 -9.71
N TYR A 89 13.93 -14.03 -9.66
CA TYR A 89 13.22 -14.61 -10.80
C TYR A 89 11.75 -14.76 -10.42
N LEU A 90 10.92 -13.81 -10.89
CA LEU A 90 9.47 -13.89 -10.74
C LEU A 90 8.88 -14.39 -12.05
N THR A 91 8.05 -15.42 -11.95
CA THR A 91 7.29 -15.94 -13.08
C THR A 91 5.80 -15.75 -12.82
N ASN A 92 5.04 -15.48 -13.89
CA ASN A 92 3.57 -15.34 -13.80
C ASN A 92 3.14 -14.19 -12.86
N VAL A 93 3.83 -13.05 -12.90
CA VAL A 93 3.50 -11.85 -12.14
C VAL A 93 3.39 -10.66 -13.10
N ASP A 94 2.33 -9.88 -12.95
CA ASP A 94 2.12 -8.66 -13.75
C ASP A 94 2.49 -7.41 -12.98
N VAL A 95 2.19 -7.39 -11.67
CA VAL A 95 2.42 -6.24 -10.79
C VAL A 95 3.04 -6.69 -9.49
N VAL A 96 4.13 -6.06 -9.09
CA VAL A 96 4.72 -6.18 -7.75
C VAL A 96 4.39 -4.93 -6.96
N VAL A 97 3.80 -5.11 -5.77
CA VAL A 97 3.52 -4.00 -4.84
C VAL A 97 4.45 -4.13 -3.66
N TYR A 98 5.16 -3.05 -3.31
CA TYR A 98 6.06 -3.02 -2.16
C TYR A 98 5.98 -1.66 -1.47
N GLY A 99 6.63 -1.51 -0.33
CA GLY A 99 6.61 -0.28 0.45
C GLY A 99 7.98 0.03 1.04
N HIS A 100 8.03 0.27 2.34
CA HIS A 100 9.21 0.49 3.17
C HIS A 100 9.87 1.86 3.02
N SER A 101 10.15 2.33 1.79
CA SER A 101 10.87 3.60 1.57
C SER A 101 10.03 4.85 1.79
N HIS A 102 8.71 4.73 1.89
CA HIS A 102 7.75 5.83 2.00
C HIS A 102 7.69 6.74 0.76
N LYS A 103 8.42 6.41 -0.29
CA LYS A 103 8.47 7.22 -1.51
C LYS A 103 7.71 6.52 -2.64
N TYR A 104 6.77 7.25 -3.25
CA TYR A 104 6.05 6.73 -4.42
C TYR A 104 7.03 6.44 -5.54
N SER A 105 6.91 5.27 -6.14
CA SER A 105 7.78 4.85 -7.25
C SER A 105 7.04 3.89 -8.17
N GLU A 106 7.27 4.04 -9.45
CA GLU A 106 6.73 3.13 -10.47
C GLU A 106 7.80 2.89 -11.53
N GLU A 107 8.07 1.63 -11.83
CA GLU A 107 9.00 1.26 -12.87
C GLU A 107 8.57 -0.06 -13.51
N VAL A 108 8.87 -0.24 -14.79
CA VAL A 108 8.57 -1.48 -15.49
C VAL A 108 9.88 -2.18 -15.83
N THR A 109 10.01 -3.44 -15.40
CA THR A 109 11.17 -4.27 -15.65
C THR A 109 10.71 -5.61 -16.19
N ASP A 110 11.16 -5.96 -17.39
CA ASP A 110 10.78 -7.22 -18.06
C ASP A 110 9.26 -7.44 -18.13
N GLY A 111 8.51 -6.37 -18.40
CA GLY A 111 7.07 -6.42 -18.53
C GLY A 111 6.30 -6.43 -17.20
N VAL A 112 7.00 -6.36 -16.06
CA VAL A 112 6.39 -6.35 -14.72
C VAL A 112 6.44 -4.94 -14.16
N LEU A 113 5.28 -4.46 -13.68
CA LEU A 113 5.21 -3.17 -12.98
C LEU A 113 5.67 -3.35 -11.55
N LEU A 114 6.69 -2.59 -11.12
CA LEU A 114 7.13 -2.50 -9.74
C LEU A 114 6.57 -1.20 -9.17
N LEU A 115 5.61 -1.31 -8.27
CA LEU A 115 4.84 -0.18 -7.75
C LEU A 115 5.00 -0.04 -6.25
N ASN A 116 5.49 1.14 -5.82
CA ASN A 116 5.46 1.54 -4.42
C ASN A 116 4.44 2.67 -4.28
N PRO A 117 3.33 2.46 -3.54
CA PRO A 117 2.29 3.49 -3.41
C PRO A 117 2.72 4.67 -2.52
N GLY A 118 3.91 4.63 -1.94
CA GLY A 118 4.37 5.63 -1.00
C GLY A 118 3.78 5.42 0.38
N SER A 119 3.83 6.45 1.22
CA SER A 119 3.27 6.41 2.56
C SER A 119 2.02 7.29 2.63
N CYS A 120 0.94 6.76 3.20
CA CYS A 120 -0.29 7.52 3.41
C CYS A 120 -0.61 7.73 4.90
N GLY A 121 0.30 7.34 5.80
CA GLY A 121 0.22 7.61 7.22
C GLY A 121 0.85 8.95 7.58
N LYS A 122 1.60 8.99 8.68
CA LYS A 122 2.32 10.19 9.10
C LYS A 122 3.33 10.61 8.04
N ARG A 123 3.35 11.90 7.74
CA ARG A 123 4.32 12.46 6.82
C ARG A 123 5.73 12.38 7.41
N ARG A 124 6.69 11.89 6.62
CA ARG A 124 8.10 11.79 7.01
C ARG A 124 9.00 12.31 5.90
N PHE A 125 10.14 12.89 6.28
CA PHE A 125 11.18 13.34 5.33
C PHE A 125 10.66 14.31 4.27
N ASN A 126 9.59 15.07 4.58
CA ASN A 126 8.94 15.98 3.63
C ASN A 126 8.47 15.30 2.34
N LEU A 127 8.28 13.98 2.37
CA LEU A 127 7.74 13.24 1.25
C LEU A 127 6.23 13.51 1.10
N GLU A 128 5.76 13.39 -0.13
CA GLU A 128 4.32 13.46 -0.40
C GLU A 128 3.59 12.34 0.32
N ILE A 129 2.36 12.62 0.72
CA ILE A 129 1.45 11.61 1.26
C ILE A 129 0.68 11.05 0.08
N THR A 130 0.85 9.76 -0.19
CA THR A 130 0.34 9.16 -1.41
C THR A 130 -0.24 7.77 -1.20
N MET A 131 -1.07 7.37 -2.13
CA MET A 131 -1.51 5.99 -2.34
C MET A 131 -1.74 5.79 -3.84
N CYS A 132 -2.20 4.63 -4.24
CA CYS A 132 -2.46 4.33 -5.65
C CYS A 132 -3.89 3.82 -5.82
N ARG A 133 -4.53 4.22 -6.90
CA ARG A 133 -5.83 3.71 -7.32
C ARG A 133 -5.63 2.90 -8.59
N MET A 134 -6.08 1.65 -8.60
CA MET A 134 -5.92 0.77 -9.76
C MET A 134 -7.27 0.19 -10.17
N ILE A 135 -7.48 0.06 -11.47
CA ILE A 135 -8.63 -0.65 -12.04
C ILE A 135 -8.10 -1.86 -12.77
N VAL A 136 -8.67 -3.03 -12.49
CA VAL A 136 -8.29 -4.28 -13.14
C VAL A 136 -9.49 -4.91 -13.82
N ASP A 137 -9.27 -5.46 -15.02
CA ASP A 137 -10.32 -6.11 -15.81
C ASP A 137 -9.70 -7.03 -16.87
N ALA A 138 -10.10 -8.29 -16.85
CA ALA A 138 -9.70 -9.27 -17.88
C ALA A 138 -8.19 -9.31 -18.15
N GLY A 139 -7.38 -9.28 -17.10
CA GLY A 139 -5.91 -9.32 -17.21
C GLY A 139 -5.26 -7.99 -17.53
N HIS A 140 -6.02 -6.92 -17.67
CA HIS A 140 -5.51 -5.57 -17.94
C HIS A 140 -5.64 -4.70 -16.70
N TYR A 141 -4.76 -3.71 -16.54
CA TYR A 141 -4.83 -2.76 -15.44
C TYR A 141 -4.51 -1.34 -15.90
N GLN A 142 -5.11 -0.38 -15.19
CA GLN A 142 -4.80 1.03 -15.26
C GLN A 142 -4.65 1.54 -13.84
N TYR A 143 -3.73 2.46 -13.61
CA TYR A 143 -3.50 2.99 -12.26
C TYR A 143 -3.16 4.46 -12.30
N GLU A 144 -3.38 5.13 -11.15
CA GLU A 144 -2.99 6.51 -10.96
C GLU A 144 -2.51 6.74 -9.55
N LYS A 145 -1.53 7.62 -9.42
CA LYS A 145 -1.05 8.12 -8.13
C LYS A 145 -2.11 9.02 -7.53
N VAL A 146 -2.41 8.82 -6.25
CA VAL A 146 -3.35 9.65 -5.50
C VAL A 146 -2.59 10.46 -4.47
N LEU A 147 -2.67 11.79 -4.56
CA LEU A 147 -2.10 12.70 -3.57
C LEU A 147 -3.11 12.89 -2.43
N ILE A 148 -2.65 12.71 -1.21
CA ILE A 148 -3.47 12.89 -0.01
C ILE A 148 -3.14 14.25 0.59
N PRO A 149 -4.13 15.13 0.81
CA PRO A 149 -3.87 16.45 1.41
C PRO A 149 -3.29 16.34 2.81
N TYR A 150 -2.32 17.21 3.09
CA TYR A 150 -1.71 17.34 4.41
C TYR A 150 -2.24 18.60 5.09
N ASP A 151 -3.24 18.43 5.95
CA ASP A 151 -3.96 19.54 6.56
C ASP A 151 -4.11 19.45 8.08
N ASN A 152 -3.44 18.50 8.73
CA ASN A 152 -3.52 18.31 10.17
C ASN A 152 -2.46 19.17 10.91
N PRO A 153 -2.86 20.24 11.63
CA PRO A 153 -1.89 21.11 12.32
C PRO A 153 -1.03 20.38 13.36
N LYS A 154 -1.59 19.42 14.09
CA LYS A 154 -0.85 18.65 15.10
C LYS A 154 0.25 17.81 14.46
N GLU A 155 -0.04 17.24 13.31
CA GLU A 155 0.91 16.43 12.58
C GLU A 155 2.03 17.28 11.98
N ARG A 156 1.70 18.50 11.49
CA ARG A 156 2.70 19.45 10.99
C ARG A 156 3.71 19.81 12.07
N LEU A 157 3.26 20.02 13.31
CA LEU A 157 4.14 20.29 14.45
C LEU A 157 5.05 19.10 14.74
N SER A 158 4.54 17.87 14.65
CA SER A 158 5.31 16.64 14.79
C SER A 158 6.41 16.55 13.74
N ASP A 159 6.07 16.83 12.47
CA ASP A 159 7.03 16.78 11.36
C ASP A 159 8.17 17.79 11.56
N SER A 160 7.85 19.02 12.00
CA SER A 160 8.87 20.04 12.22
C SER A 160 9.85 19.67 13.32
N LYS A 161 9.48 18.79 14.23
CA LYS A 161 10.38 18.26 15.28
C LYS A 161 11.22 17.08 14.78
N GLN A 162 10.80 16.41 13.73
CA GLN A 162 11.49 15.24 13.16
C GLN A 162 12.49 15.64 12.07
N ASP A 163 12.26 16.78 11.47
CA ASP A 163 13.14 17.35 10.46
C ASP A 163 14.32 18.07 11.11
#